data_568425e28cdb73bb0bc25cc21640594a
#
_entry.id   568425e28cdb73bb0bc25cc21640594a
#
_cell.length_a   1.000
_cell.length_b   1.000
_cell.length_c   1.000
_cell.angle_alpha   90.00
_cell.angle_beta   90.00
_cell.angle_gamma   90.00
#
_symmetry.space_group_name_H-M   'P 1'
#
loop_
_entity.id
_entity.type
_entity.pdbx_description
1 polymer ?
#
loop_
_entity_poly.entity_id
_entity_poly.type
_entity_poly.pdbx_seq_one_letter_code
_entity_poly.pdbx_strand_id
1 'polypeptide(L)'
;MTENKLKLCPIGIQTFSNIIEDNRLYIDKTEYVYNLAHSAAKYFFLSRPRRFGKSLLTSTLKSYFEGKKELFKGLAIERLEKEWTQYPVLHFDMSTAKHVDKEQLESMLRFQLSEYERIYGKAEDAEKINDRLKSLIIRACEQTGQKVVVLIDEYDAPLLDVMHEEENLPVLRNVMRNFYSPLKACDPYLR
;
A
#
# COMPACT_ATOMS: atom_id res chain seq x y z
N MET A 1 -1.47 7.01 42.31
CA MET A 1 -1.39 8.11 41.33
C MET A 1 -0.54 7.59 40.17
N THR A 2 -1.14 7.17 39.08
CA THR A 2 -0.41 6.75 37.87
C THR A 2 0.16 8.00 37.22
N GLU A 3 1.49 8.16 37.28
CA GLU A 3 2.18 9.20 36.51
C GLU A 3 1.72 9.12 35.07
N ASN A 4 1.10 10.17 34.61
CA ASN A 4 0.66 10.31 33.22
C ASN A 4 1.90 10.62 32.38
N LYS A 5 2.72 9.57 32.13
CA LYS A 5 3.95 9.68 31.37
C LYS A 5 3.59 10.06 29.93
N LEU A 6 3.95 11.26 29.50
CA LEU A 6 3.70 11.73 28.13
C LEU A 6 4.31 10.75 27.13
N LYS A 7 3.51 10.37 26.13
CA LYS A 7 4.00 9.52 25.03
C LYS A 7 5.02 10.27 24.18
N LEU A 8 6.08 9.58 23.79
CA LEU A 8 7.11 10.15 22.91
C LEU A 8 6.59 10.34 21.48
N CYS A 9 6.98 11.43 20.83
CA CYS A 9 6.66 11.65 19.43
C CYS A 9 7.34 10.58 18.54
N PRO A 10 6.66 10.11 17.47
CA PRO A 10 7.21 9.12 16.53
C PRO A 10 8.12 9.77 15.48
N ILE A 11 9.27 10.31 15.91
CA ILE A 11 10.21 11.00 15.02
C ILE A 11 10.80 9.97 14.04
N GLY A 12 10.59 10.17 12.72
CA GLY A 12 11.10 9.29 11.67
C GLY A 12 10.37 7.96 11.51
N ILE A 13 9.33 7.68 12.31
CA ILE A 13 8.54 6.44 12.21
C ILE A 13 7.32 6.70 11.34
N GLN A 14 7.19 5.93 10.25
CA GLN A 14 6.08 6.05 9.29
C GLN A 14 5.16 4.81 9.31
N THR A 15 5.54 3.75 10.04
CA THR A 15 4.79 2.51 10.12
C THR A 15 3.85 2.54 11.33
N PHE A 16 2.55 2.41 11.07
CA PHE A 16 1.50 2.48 12.08
C PHE A 16 1.70 1.44 13.21
N SER A 17 1.96 0.18 12.85
CA SER A 17 2.19 -0.88 13.85
C SER A 17 3.30 -0.50 14.83
N ASN A 18 4.44 -0.01 14.32
CA ASN A 18 5.57 0.37 15.17
C ASN A 18 5.22 1.53 16.12
N ILE A 19 4.42 2.50 15.65
CA ILE A 19 3.96 3.63 16.50
C ILE A 19 3.11 3.11 17.66
N ILE A 20 2.21 2.17 17.40
CA ILE A 20 1.31 1.61 18.41
C ILE A 20 2.06 0.66 19.35
N GLU A 21 2.83 -0.28 18.81
CA GLU A 21 3.61 -1.28 19.58
C GLU A 21 4.64 -0.63 20.50
N ASP A 22 5.32 0.42 20.01
CA ASP A 22 6.27 1.21 20.81
C ASP A 22 5.58 2.20 21.77
N ASN A 23 4.25 2.20 21.86
CA ASN A 23 3.45 3.13 22.65
C ASN A 23 3.80 4.61 22.41
N ARG A 24 4.07 4.98 21.16
CA ARG A 24 4.33 6.36 20.74
C ARG A 24 3.05 7.18 20.66
N LEU A 25 3.21 8.50 20.60
CA LEU A 25 2.09 9.40 20.36
C LEU A 25 1.53 9.18 18.95
N TYR A 26 0.26 8.79 18.88
CA TYR A 26 -0.49 8.70 17.63
C TYR A 26 -1.67 9.70 17.68
N ILE A 27 -1.76 10.57 16.69
CA ILE A 27 -2.92 11.45 16.52
C ILE A 27 -3.96 10.66 15.77
N ASP A 28 -5.00 10.24 16.48
CA ASP A 28 -6.02 9.37 15.92
C ASP A 28 -6.82 10.05 14.82
N LYS A 29 -6.75 9.46 13.64
CA LYS A 29 -7.52 9.80 12.44
C LYS A 29 -8.18 8.56 11.83
N THR A 30 -8.33 7.49 12.62
CA THR A 30 -8.82 6.20 12.12
C THR A 30 -10.29 6.22 11.71
N GLU A 31 -11.05 7.24 12.11
CA GLU A 31 -12.39 7.47 11.56
C GLU A 31 -12.35 7.70 10.03
N TYR A 32 -11.33 8.41 9.52
CA TYR A 32 -11.15 8.57 8.08
C TYR A 32 -10.81 7.24 7.39
N VAL A 33 -10.05 6.37 8.05
CA VAL A 33 -9.75 5.02 7.56
C VAL A 33 -11.05 4.22 7.41
N TYR A 34 -11.90 4.25 8.44
CA TYR A 34 -13.21 3.61 8.40
C TYR A 34 -14.09 4.14 7.27
N ASN A 35 -14.22 5.45 7.15
CA ASN A 35 -15.05 6.08 6.13
C ASN A 35 -14.54 5.77 4.72
N LEU A 36 -13.22 5.73 4.52
CA LEU A 36 -12.61 5.38 3.25
C LEU A 36 -12.86 3.91 2.90
N ALA A 37 -12.69 3.01 3.86
CA ALA A 37 -12.89 1.58 3.68
C ALA A 37 -14.36 1.21 3.41
N HIS A 38 -15.31 2.00 3.91
CA HIS A 38 -16.77 1.79 3.73
C HIS A 38 -17.39 2.67 2.65
N SER A 39 -16.55 3.40 1.90
CA SER A 39 -17.01 4.19 0.76
C SER A 39 -17.50 3.30 -0.38
N ALA A 40 -18.46 3.80 -1.17
CA ALA A 40 -18.88 3.16 -2.40
C ALA A 40 -17.82 3.22 -3.52
N ALA A 41 -16.85 4.13 -3.41
CA ALA A 41 -15.74 4.23 -4.37
C ALA A 41 -14.69 3.14 -4.09
N LYS A 42 -14.13 2.57 -5.16
CA LYS A 42 -13.06 1.56 -5.08
C LYS A 42 -11.66 2.15 -5.23
N TYR A 43 -11.54 3.26 -5.95
CA TYR A 43 -10.25 3.87 -6.28
C TYR A 43 -10.14 5.21 -5.59
N PHE A 44 -9.06 5.36 -4.82
CA PHE A 44 -8.76 6.57 -4.09
C PHE A 44 -7.40 7.11 -4.47
N PHE A 45 -7.32 8.39 -4.64
CA PHE A 45 -6.09 9.09 -4.90
C PHE A 45 -5.88 10.16 -3.82
N LEU A 46 -4.75 10.06 -3.10
CA LEU A 46 -4.38 11.02 -2.07
C LEU A 46 -3.17 11.83 -2.52
N SER A 47 -3.41 13.06 -2.95
CA SER A 47 -2.35 14.04 -3.21
C SER A 47 -2.16 14.92 -1.99
N ARG A 48 -0.98 14.85 -1.37
CA ARG A 48 -0.56 15.73 -0.27
C ARG A 48 0.92 16.01 -0.38
N PRO A 49 1.40 17.17 0.12
CA PRO A 49 2.82 17.47 0.19
C PRO A 49 3.60 16.39 0.94
N ARG A 50 4.92 16.36 0.74
CA ARG A 50 5.81 15.49 1.53
C ARG A 50 5.67 15.80 3.02
N ARG A 51 5.83 14.78 3.88
CA ARG A 51 5.72 14.85 5.35
C ARG A 51 4.31 15.11 5.90
N PHE A 52 3.26 14.99 5.09
CA PHE A 52 1.86 15.12 5.53
C PHE A 52 1.19 13.76 5.83
N GLY A 53 1.98 12.74 6.17
CA GLY A 53 1.48 11.47 6.70
C GLY A 53 0.85 10.53 5.66
N LYS A 54 1.23 10.62 4.36
CA LYS A 54 0.75 9.68 3.32
C LYS A 54 1.14 8.25 3.66
N SER A 55 2.43 7.98 3.86
CA SER A 55 2.95 6.64 4.17
C SER A 55 2.40 6.09 5.49
N LEU A 56 2.19 6.96 6.50
CA LEU A 56 1.53 6.56 7.73
C LEU A 56 0.07 6.14 7.47
N LEU A 57 -0.68 6.89 6.65
CA LEU A 57 -2.05 6.51 6.29
C LEU A 57 -2.06 5.19 5.52
N THR A 58 -1.16 5.01 4.54
CA THR A 58 -1.04 3.76 3.76
C THR A 58 -0.73 2.58 4.68
N SER A 59 0.20 2.76 5.63
CA SER A 59 0.53 1.76 6.65
C SER A 59 -0.65 1.46 7.60
N THR A 60 -1.44 2.47 7.97
CA THR A 60 -2.65 2.29 8.80
C THR A 60 -3.71 1.51 8.03
N LEU A 61 -3.95 1.84 6.75
CA LEU A 61 -4.86 1.09 5.87
C LEU A 61 -4.42 -0.35 5.69
N LYS A 62 -3.10 -0.60 5.52
CA LYS A 62 -2.55 -1.94 5.45
C LYS A 62 -2.90 -2.74 6.71
N SER A 63 -2.61 -2.21 7.89
CA SER A 63 -2.93 -2.88 9.16
C SER A 63 -4.42 -3.13 9.33
N TYR A 64 -5.27 -2.19 8.91
CA TYR A 64 -6.72 -2.32 8.97
C TYR A 64 -7.22 -3.45 8.04
N PHE A 65 -6.82 -3.44 6.77
CA PHE A 65 -7.25 -4.46 5.81
C PHE A 65 -6.62 -5.84 6.07
N GLU A 66 -5.48 -5.90 6.74
CA GLU A 66 -4.92 -7.16 7.26
C GLU A 66 -5.68 -7.70 8.49
N GLY A 67 -6.71 -7.00 8.97
CA GLY A 67 -7.53 -7.43 10.11
C GLY A 67 -6.83 -7.36 11.46
N LYS A 68 -5.77 -6.54 11.61
CA LYS A 68 -4.97 -6.41 12.84
C LYS A 68 -5.68 -5.57 13.90
N LYS A 69 -6.83 -6.05 14.37
CA LYS A 69 -7.71 -5.37 15.32
C LYS A 69 -6.99 -4.87 16.56
N GLU A 70 -6.05 -5.62 17.07
CA GLU A 70 -5.30 -5.32 18.30
C GLU A 70 -4.54 -3.99 18.24
N LEU A 71 -4.08 -3.58 17.05
CA LEU A 71 -3.38 -2.31 16.85
C LEU A 71 -4.31 -1.09 16.96
N PHE A 72 -5.61 -1.30 16.84
CA PHE A 72 -6.61 -0.24 16.83
C PHE A 72 -7.33 -0.07 18.17
N LYS A 73 -6.91 -0.80 19.19
CA LYS A 73 -7.49 -0.74 20.51
C LYS A 73 -7.39 0.68 21.11
N GLY A 74 -8.52 1.22 21.54
CA GLY A 74 -8.63 2.57 22.10
C GLY A 74 -8.71 3.69 21.05
N LEU A 75 -8.63 3.37 19.75
CA LEU A 75 -8.78 4.33 18.66
C LEU A 75 -10.25 4.43 18.20
N ALA A 76 -10.59 5.52 17.52
CA ALA A 76 -11.97 5.80 17.09
C ALA A 76 -12.59 4.67 16.26
N ILE A 77 -11.81 4.06 15.35
CA ILE A 77 -12.27 2.98 14.49
C ILE A 77 -12.71 1.72 15.26
N GLU A 78 -12.19 1.47 16.46
CA GLU A 78 -12.59 0.31 17.28
C GLU A 78 -14.09 0.31 17.59
N ARG A 79 -14.68 1.51 17.74
CA ARG A 79 -16.12 1.67 18.01
C ARG A 79 -16.97 1.58 16.75
N LEU A 80 -16.38 1.89 15.60
CA LEU A 80 -17.06 1.96 14.30
C LEU A 80 -17.06 0.59 13.61
N GLU A 81 -15.89 -0.07 13.59
CA GLU A 81 -15.70 -1.34 12.91
C GLU A 81 -16.15 -2.52 13.77
N LYS A 82 -16.95 -3.40 13.19
CA LYS A 82 -17.50 -4.58 13.90
C LYS A 82 -16.92 -5.91 13.38
N GLU A 83 -16.61 -5.99 12.10
CA GLU A 83 -16.32 -7.26 11.45
C GLU A 83 -14.82 -7.58 11.37
N TRP A 84 -13.97 -6.56 11.25
CA TRP A 84 -12.51 -6.72 11.13
C TRP A 84 -12.09 -7.79 10.12
N THR A 85 -12.73 -7.75 8.95
CA THR A 85 -12.48 -8.71 7.89
C THR A 85 -11.04 -8.62 7.41
N GLN A 86 -10.37 -9.77 7.30
CA GLN A 86 -9.02 -9.86 6.78
C GLN A 86 -9.05 -9.98 5.26
N TYR A 87 -8.35 -9.06 4.58
CA TYR A 87 -8.18 -9.06 3.13
C TYR A 87 -6.73 -9.34 2.75
N PRO A 88 -6.46 -9.95 1.59
CA PRO A 88 -5.11 -9.95 1.03
C PRO A 88 -4.72 -8.53 0.61
N VAL A 89 -3.60 -8.03 1.14
CA VAL A 89 -3.12 -6.67 0.88
C VAL A 89 -1.82 -6.73 0.09
N LEU A 90 -1.83 -6.14 -1.09
CA LEU A 90 -0.63 -5.92 -1.90
C LEU A 90 -0.21 -4.45 -1.73
N HIS A 91 0.88 -4.21 -1.05
CA HIS A 91 1.40 -2.87 -0.79
C HIS A 91 2.70 -2.66 -1.55
N PHE A 92 2.70 -1.71 -2.47
CA PHE A 92 3.85 -1.33 -3.29
C PHE A 92 4.36 0.05 -2.87
N ASP A 93 5.63 0.14 -2.51
CA ASP A 93 6.32 1.40 -2.24
C ASP A 93 7.26 1.71 -3.41
N MET A 94 6.96 2.77 -4.16
CA MET A 94 7.70 3.16 -5.34
C MET A 94 8.96 3.98 -5.02
N SER A 95 9.21 4.30 -3.75
CA SER A 95 10.39 5.08 -3.30
C SER A 95 11.57 4.21 -2.85
N THR A 96 11.46 2.88 -2.93
CA THR A 96 12.44 1.95 -2.37
C THR A 96 13.80 1.94 -3.08
N ALA A 97 13.90 2.51 -4.27
CA ALA A 97 15.15 2.70 -5.00
C ALA A 97 15.11 4.02 -5.79
N LYS A 98 16.28 4.56 -6.14
CA LYS A 98 16.35 5.61 -7.16
C LYS A 98 16.18 4.98 -8.53
N HIS A 99 15.36 5.59 -9.36
CA HIS A 99 15.03 5.09 -10.69
C HIS A 99 15.67 5.99 -11.74
N VAL A 100 16.81 5.59 -12.27
CA VAL A 100 17.50 6.35 -13.33
C VAL A 100 17.19 5.80 -14.73
N ASP A 101 16.74 4.55 -14.83
CA ASP A 101 16.41 3.90 -16.09
C ASP A 101 15.30 2.85 -15.94
N LYS A 102 14.89 2.31 -17.11
CA LYS A 102 13.86 1.28 -17.22
C LYS A 102 14.21 0.01 -16.45
N GLU A 103 15.46 -0.44 -16.54
CA GLU A 103 15.88 -1.73 -15.98
C GLU A 103 15.82 -1.72 -14.46
N GLN A 104 16.22 -0.62 -13.84
CA GLN A 104 16.16 -0.45 -12.40
C GLN A 104 14.72 -0.41 -11.91
N LEU A 105 13.84 0.34 -12.57
CA LEU A 105 12.43 0.39 -12.23
C LEU A 105 11.78 -1.00 -12.37
N GLU A 106 12.01 -1.69 -13.49
CA GLU A 106 11.47 -3.03 -13.69
C GLU A 106 12.04 -4.04 -12.68
N SER A 107 13.32 -3.94 -12.32
CA SER A 107 13.95 -4.80 -11.31
C SER A 107 13.30 -4.63 -9.95
N MET A 108 13.05 -3.39 -9.52
CA MET A 108 12.36 -3.08 -8.27
C MET A 108 10.94 -3.64 -8.28
N LEU A 109 10.17 -3.43 -9.35
CA LEU A 109 8.81 -3.95 -9.46
C LEU A 109 8.78 -5.48 -9.44
N ARG A 110 9.73 -6.15 -10.12
CA ARG A 110 9.88 -7.61 -10.09
C ARG A 110 10.20 -8.12 -8.69
N PHE A 111 11.05 -7.41 -7.96
CA PHE A 111 11.39 -7.77 -6.59
C PHE A 111 10.15 -7.70 -5.69
N GLN A 112 9.44 -6.58 -5.67
CA GLN A 112 8.22 -6.42 -4.85
C GLN A 112 7.14 -7.45 -5.21
N LEU A 113 6.93 -7.73 -6.51
CA LEU A 113 6.00 -8.78 -6.94
C LEU A 113 6.43 -10.16 -6.42
N SER A 114 7.73 -10.47 -6.46
CA SER A 114 8.24 -11.77 -6.03
C SER A 114 8.00 -12.05 -4.55
N GLU A 115 7.94 -11.03 -3.70
CA GLU A 115 7.62 -11.18 -2.27
C GLU A 115 6.20 -11.71 -2.08
N TYR A 116 5.23 -11.18 -2.82
CA TYR A 116 3.85 -11.65 -2.78
C TYR A 116 3.65 -12.97 -3.53
N GLU A 117 4.42 -13.21 -4.60
CA GLU A 117 4.39 -14.48 -5.32
C GLU A 117 4.89 -15.66 -4.46
N ARG A 118 5.74 -15.42 -3.46
CA ARG A 118 6.10 -16.45 -2.46
C ARG A 118 4.90 -16.86 -1.61
N ILE A 119 3.93 -15.97 -1.41
CA ILE A 119 2.75 -16.21 -0.60
C ILE A 119 1.64 -16.83 -1.44
N TYR A 120 1.33 -16.23 -2.62
CA TYR A 120 0.18 -16.59 -3.44
C TYR A 120 0.54 -17.41 -4.69
N GLY A 121 1.82 -17.72 -4.89
CA GLY A 121 2.32 -18.44 -6.05
C GLY A 121 2.52 -17.55 -7.28
N LYS A 122 3.42 -17.98 -8.16
CA LYS A 122 3.72 -17.35 -9.45
C LYS A 122 3.05 -18.15 -10.57
N ALA A 123 2.50 -17.46 -11.58
CA ALA A 123 2.05 -18.12 -12.81
C ALA A 123 3.25 -18.44 -13.72
N GLU A 124 3.30 -19.63 -14.30
CA GLU A 124 4.43 -20.10 -15.10
C GLU A 124 4.62 -19.28 -16.38
N ASP A 125 3.53 -18.82 -16.97
CA ASP A 125 3.47 -18.05 -18.22
C ASP A 125 3.51 -16.53 -18.03
N ALA A 126 3.53 -16.03 -16.78
CA ALA A 126 3.57 -14.61 -16.47
C ALA A 126 5.00 -14.06 -16.44
N GLU A 127 5.54 -13.68 -17.58
CA GLU A 127 6.89 -13.10 -17.69
C GLU A 127 6.89 -11.57 -17.48
N LYS A 128 5.92 -10.89 -18.07
CA LYS A 128 5.82 -9.42 -18.02
C LYS A 128 5.31 -8.96 -16.67
N ILE A 129 5.75 -7.80 -16.22
CA ILE A 129 5.40 -7.23 -14.91
C ILE A 129 3.88 -7.04 -14.75
N ASN A 130 3.20 -6.57 -15.80
CA ASN A 130 1.75 -6.41 -15.81
C ASN A 130 1.01 -7.75 -15.69
N ASP A 131 1.47 -8.80 -16.39
CA ASP A 131 0.86 -10.13 -16.35
C ASP A 131 1.08 -10.79 -14.98
N ARG A 132 2.26 -10.58 -14.39
CA ARG A 132 2.56 -11.01 -13.01
C ARG A 132 1.63 -10.36 -11.99
N LEU A 133 1.45 -9.01 -12.06
CA LEU A 133 0.55 -8.31 -11.15
C LEU A 133 -0.91 -8.80 -11.31
N LYS A 134 -1.37 -8.95 -12.56
CA LYS A 134 -2.70 -9.49 -12.85
C LYS A 134 -2.91 -10.88 -12.25
N SER A 135 -1.98 -11.80 -12.54
CA SER A 135 -2.04 -13.17 -12.02
C SER A 135 -2.01 -13.20 -10.49
N LEU A 136 -1.16 -12.37 -9.87
CA LEU A 136 -1.05 -12.26 -8.42
C LEU A 136 -2.36 -11.82 -7.77
N ILE A 137 -3.03 -10.79 -8.31
CA ILE A 137 -4.33 -10.32 -7.81
C ILE A 137 -5.38 -11.44 -7.89
N ILE A 138 -5.47 -12.14 -9.03
CA ILE A 138 -6.43 -13.23 -9.21
C ILE A 138 -6.16 -14.36 -8.21
N ARG A 139 -4.92 -14.82 -8.11
CA ARG A 139 -4.52 -15.91 -7.18
C ARG A 139 -4.75 -15.54 -5.73
N ALA A 140 -4.41 -14.33 -5.32
CA ALA A 140 -4.65 -13.88 -3.95
C ALA A 140 -6.15 -13.88 -3.60
N CYS A 141 -6.99 -13.44 -4.54
CA CYS A 141 -8.44 -13.48 -4.38
C CYS A 141 -8.97 -14.91 -4.30
N GLU A 142 -8.55 -15.79 -5.21
CA GLU A 142 -9.02 -17.20 -5.26
C GLU A 142 -8.59 -17.99 -4.02
N GLN A 143 -7.35 -17.81 -3.55
CA GLN A 143 -6.83 -18.55 -2.38
C GLN A 143 -7.46 -18.10 -1.07
N THR A 144 -7.78 -16.81 -0.95
CA THR A 144 -8.33 -16.26 0.31
C THR A 144 -9.87 -16.23 0.33
N GLY A 145 -10.51 -16.32 -0.84
CA GLY A 145 -11.95 -16.08 -0.99
C GLY A 145 -12.35 -14.61 -0.74
N GLN A 146 -11.37 -13.72 -0.60
CA GLN A 146 -11.57 -12.30 -0.31
C GLN A 146 -11.02 -11.44 -1.46
N LYS A 147 -11.65 -10.29 -1.68
CA LYS A 147 -11.15 -9.30 -2.64
C LYS A 147 -9.81 -8.73 -2.20
N VAL A 148 -8.97 -8.40 -3.16
CA VAL A 148 -7.62 -7.88 -2.92
C VAL A 148 -7.65 -6.38 -2.71
N VAL A 149 -6.91 -5.91 -1.72
CA VAL A 149 -6.61 -4.49 -1.53
C VAL A 149 -5.23 -4.20 -2.10
N VAL A 150 -5.14 -3.21 -2.98
CA VAL A 150 -3.87 -2.73 -3.53
C VAL A 150 -3.59 -1.35 -2.99
N LEU A 151 -2.49 -1.21 -2.28
CA LEU A 151 -1.99 0.05 -1.74
C LEU A 151 -0.70 0.44 -2.46
N ILE A 152 -0.62 1.67 -2.94
CA ILE A 152 0.55 2.18 -3.65
C ILE A 152 1.00 3.46 -2.96
N ASP A 153 2.20 3.44 -2.39
CA ASP A 153 2.82 4.62 -1.79
C ASP A 153 3.86 5.22 -2.73
N GLU A 154 4.03 6.54 -2.66
CA GLU A 154 4.97 7.34 -3.48
C GLU A 154 4.89 7.00 -4.98
N TYR A 155 3.67 6.84 -5.50
CA TYR A 155 3.36 6.34 -6.86
C TYR A 155 4.06 7.11 -7.99
N ASP A 156 4.45 8.35 -7.76
CA ASP A 156 5.10 9.26 -8.71
C ASP A 156 6.63 9.34 -8.52
N ALA A 157 7.19 8.72 -7.48
CA ALA A 157 8.63 8.78 -7.20
C ALA A 157 9.52 8.42 -8.39
N PRO A 158 9.24 7.34 -9.17
CA PRO A 158 10.07 6.99 -10.32
C PRO A 158 10.09 8.08 -11.41
N LEU A 159 9.01 8.83 -11.56
CA LEU A 159 8.93 9.91 -12.54
C LEU A 159 9.60 11.20 -12.04
N LEU A 160 9.55 11.45 -10.72
CA LEU A 160 10.21 12.60 -10.11
C LEU A 160 11.72 12.49 -10.16
N ASP A 161 12.28 11.28 -10.08
CA ASP A 161 13.72 11.03 -10.16
C ASP A 161 14.30 11.45 -11.51
N VAL A 162 13.53 11.33 -12.60
CA VAL A 162 13.95 11.62 -13.99
C VAL A 162 13.18 12.78 -14.62
N MET A 163 12.54 13.62 -13.81
CA MET A 163 11.66 14.68 -14.34
C MET A 163 12.37 15.69 -15.26
N HIS A 164 13.69 15.82 -15.15
CA HIS A 164 14.53 16.69 -15.97
C HIS A 164 15.20 15.95 -17.16
N GLU A 165 14.93 14.67 -17.34
CA GLU A 165 15.53 13.82 -18.36
C GLU A 165 14.53 13.56 -19.50
N GLU A 166 14.73 14.24 -20.64
CA GLU A 166 13.81 14.13 -21.79
C GLU A 166 13.73 12.71 -22.36
N GLU A 167 14.80 11.94 -22.28
CA GLU A 167 14.88 10.59 -22.83
C GLU A 167 14.24 9.55 -21.89
N ASN A 168 14.53 9.59 -20.60
CA ASN A 168 14.10 8.57 -19.64
C ASN A 168 12.66 8.78 -19.14
N LEU A 169 12.19 10.02 -18.98
CA LEU A 169 10.86 10.31 -18.47
C LEU A 169 9.72 9.62 -19.26
N PRO A 170 9.69 9.65 -20.63
CA PRO A 170 8.64 8.93 -21.37
C PRO A 170 8.72 7.43 -21.20
N VAL A 171 9.93 6.88 -21.08
CA VAL A 171 10.17 5.43 -20.93
C VAL A 171 9.64 4.96 -19.57
N LEU A 172 10.04 5.62 -18.47
CA LEU A 172 9.58 5.27 -17.13
C LEU A 172 8.07 5.45 -17.00
N ARG A 173 7.53 6.53 -17.57
CA ARG A 173 6.06 6.74 -17.61
C ARG A 173 5.33 5.57 -18.28
N ASN A 174 5.89 5.03 -19.37
CA ASN A 174 5.28 3.87 -20.04
C ASN A 174 5.36 2.61 -19.19
N VAL A 175 6.48 2.36 -18.49
CA VAL A 175 6.61 1.23 -17.54
C VAL A 175 5.55 1.34 -16.44
N MET A 176 5.42 2.50 -15.82
CA MET A 176 4.43 2.73 -14.75
C MET A 176 2.99 2.57 -15.26
N ARG A 177 2.68 3.10 -16.43
CA ARG A 177 1.37 2.93 -17.06
C ARG A 177 1.06 1.45 -17.31
N ASN A 178 2.02 0.68 -17.80
CA ASN A 178 1.86 -0.76 -18.02
C ASN A 178 1.68 -1.50 -16.69
N PHE A 179 2.44 -1.14 -15.66
CA PHE A 179 2.31 -1.73 -14.33
C PHE A 179 0.94 -1.50 -13.71
N TYR A 180 0.36 -0.32 -13.86
CA TYR A 180 -0.97 -0.02 -13.29
C TYR A 180 -2.14 -0.49 -14.16
N SER A 181 -1.92 -0.81 -15.43
CA SER A 181 -3.01 -1.20 -16.35
C SER A 181 -3.84 -2.39 -15.89
N PRO A 182 -3.29 -3.44 -15.22
CA PRO A 182 -4.06 -4.57 -14.74
C PRO A 182 -5.09 -4.21 -13.67
N LEU A 183 -4.89 -3.14 -12.90
CA LEU A 183 -5.82 -2.74 -11.83
C LEU A 183 -7.24 -2.53 -12.38
N LYS A 184 -7.36 -1.91 -13.56
CA LYS A 184 -8.66 -1.72 -14.21
C LYS A 184 -9.26 -3.06 -14.68
N ALA A 185 -8.43 -3.96 -15.22
CA ALA A 185 -8.88 -5.27 -15.69
C ALA A 185 -9.26 -6.21 -14.54
N CYS A 186 -8.65 -6.01 -13.37
CA CYS A 186 -8.89 -6.79 -12.15
C CYS A 186 -10.00 -6.22 -11.26
N ASP A 187 -10.79 -5.25 -11.72
CA ASP A 187 -11.86 -4.64 -10.93
C ASP A 187 -12.79 -5.64 -10.20
N PRO A 188 -13.18 -6.79 -10.77
CA PRO A 188 -14.00 -7.79 -10.06
C PRO A 188 -13.30 -8.40 -8.84
N TYR A 189 -11.98 -8.44 -8.81
CA TYR A 189 -11.15 -9.03 -7.77
C TYR A 189 -10.68 -8.02 -6.72
N LEU A 190 -10.88 -6.71 -6.97
CA LEU A 190 -10.47 -5.63 -6.08
C LEU A 190 -11.58 -5.22 -5.11
N ARG A 191 -11.15 -4.86 -3.91
CA ARG A 191 -12.02 -4.40 -2.82
C ARG A 191 -12.50 -2.97 -3.06
#